data_4303a04ff37c4b96e8b97d0c4e58557e
#
_entry.id   4303a04ff37c4b96e8b97d0c4e58557e
#
_cell.length_a   1.000
_cell.length_b   1.000
_cell.length_c   1.000
_cell.angle_alpha   90.00
_cell.angle_beta   90.00
_cell.angle_gamma   90.00
#
_symmetry.space_group_name_H-M   'P 1'
#
loop_
_entity.id
_entity.type
_entity.pdbx_description
1 polymer ?
#
loop_
_entity_poly.entity_id
_entity_poly.type
_entity_poly.pdbx_seq_one_letter_code
_entity_poly.pdbx_strand_id
1 'polypeptide(L)'
;EALKSFIIKSLRELSKNYRVDSIFTSTHGACAALMSKGELVLPVLDYEFEGPDRLKDEYNQIRPAFEQTGTPRMDGGLNLGAQIYWLSRYFPQEFSKVDQILFWPQFWSYWLSGITASEISYASCHSDLWDIKQKDFIDLEIYGISKKYKTIKIDKKFVYCFAWNCNACSFIKD
;
A
#
# COMPACT_ATOMS: atom_id res chain seq x y z
N GLU A 1 -12.39 -5.20 -12.48
CA GLU A 1 -13.38 -4.52 -13.34
C GLU A 1 -14.80 -4.60 -12.74
N ALA A 2 -15.28 -5.77 -12.25
CA ALA A 2 -16.61 -5.89 -11.68
C ALA A 2 -16.89 -4.91 -10.52
N LEU A 3 -15.92 -4.78 -9.59
CA LEU A 3 -16.03 -3.84 -8.46
C LEU A 3 -16.04 -2.37 -8.92
N LYS A 4 -15.21 -2.01 -9.89
CA LYS A 4 -15.22 -0.66 -10.48
C LYS A 4 -16.59 -0.33 -11.07
N SER A 5 -17.13 -1.25 -11.86
CA SER A 5 -18.45 -1.09 -12.47
C SER A 5 -19.56 -0.98 -11.43
N PHE A 6 -19.49 -1.77 -10.36
CA PHE A 6 -20.43 -1.68 -9.24
C PHE A 6 -20.37 -0.32 -8.55
N ILE A 7 -19.18 0.19 -8.23
CA ILE A 7 -19.00 1.50 -7.58
C ILE A 7 -19.58 2.61 -8.44
N ILE A 8 -19.26 2.65 -9.75
CA ILE A 8 -19.78 3.68 -10.66
C ILE A 8 -21.31 3.61 -10.76
N LYS A 9 -21.87 2.41 -10.88
CA LYS A 9 -23.34 2.23 -10.93
C LYS A 9 -23.99 2.74 -9.64
N SER A 10 -23.42 2.41 -8.49
CA SER A 10 -23.95 2.83 -7.19
C SER A 10 -23.87 4.35 -7.00
N LEU A 11 -22.77 4.98 -7.37
CA LEU A 11 -22.60 6.44 -7.30
C LEU A 11 -23.60 7.15 -8.23
N ARG A 12 -23.79 6.65 -9.45
CA ARG A 12 -24.78 7.19 -10.39
C ARG A 12 -26.20 7.08 -9.86
N GLU A 13 -26.54 5.98 -9.21
CA GLU A 13 -27.87 5.78 -8.62
C GLU A 13 -28.09 6.73 -7.44
N LEU A 14 -27.10 6.86 -6.55
CA LEU A 14 -27.17 7.80 -5.43
C LEU A 14 -27.32 9.25 -5.90
N SER A 15 -26.61 9.65 -6.96
CA SER A 15 -26.62 11.01 -7.48
C SER A 15 -27.96 11.44 -8.08
N LYS A 16 -28.89 10.50 -8.36
CA LYS A 16 -30.25 10.86 -8.81
C LYS A 16 -31.09 11.50 -7.72
N ASN A 17 -30.85 11.12 -6.46
CA ASN A 17 -31.67 11.53 -5.32
C ASN A 17 -30.90 12.39 -4.31
N TYR A 18 -29.58 12.40 -4.38
CA TYR A 18 -28.71 13.06 -3.42
C TYR A 18 -27.60 13.83 -4.13
N ARG A 19 -27.27 15.00 -3.60
CA ARG A 19 -26.05 15.68 -3.97
C ARG A 19 -24.87 15.00 -3.22
N VAL A 20 -23.91 14.48 -3.96
CA VAL A 20 -22.69 13.89 -3.39
C VAL A 20 -21.61 14.97 -3.37
N ASP A 21 -21.28 15.49 -2.19
CA ASP A 21 -20.29 16.55 -2.02
C ASP A 21 -18.88 16.00 -1.78
N SER A 22 -18.76 14.77 -1.24
CA SER A 22 -17.47 14.11 -1.00
C SER A 22 -17.58 12.60 -1.06
N ILE A 23 -16.48 11.94 -1.43
CA ILE A 23 -16.34 10.48 -1.42
C ILE A 23 -15.12 10.17 -0.57
N PHE A 24 -15.27 9.22 0.31
CA PHE A 24 -14.22 8.72 1.17
C PHE A 24 -14.01 7.23 0.95
N THR A 25 -12.74 6.81 0.81
CA THR A 25 -12.40 5.40 0.60
C THR A 25 -11.86 4.79 1.90
N SER A 26 -12.47 3.69 2.32
CA SER A 26 -12.00 2.87 3.44
C SER A 26 -11.88 1.42 2.99
N THR A 27 -10.79 0.76 3.35
CA THR A 27 -10.50 -0.62 2.99
C THR A 27 -9.86 -1.36 4.17
N HIS A 28 -9.67 -2.67 4.02
CA HIS A 28 -8.79 -3.43 4.92
C HIS A 28 -7.32 -3.04 4.72
N GLY A 29 -6.46 -3.40 5.68
CA GLY A 29 -5.01 -3.18 5.64
C GLY A 29 -4.24 -4.22 4.80
N ALA A 30 -2.92 -4.09 4.82
CA ALA A 30 -1.95 -5.03 4.24
C ALA A 30 -2.15 -5.38 2.76
N CYS A 31 -2.60 -4.43 1.93
CA CYS A 31 -2.69 -4.58 0.49
C CYS A 31 -2.17 -3.34 -0.24
N ALA A 32 -1.53 -3.55 -1.39
CA ALA A 32 -1.10 -2.46 -2.26
C ALA A 32 -1.25 -2.81 -3.74
N ALA A 33 -1.48 -1.78 -4.53
CA ALA A 33 -1.49 -1.84 -5.99
C ALA A 33 -0.11 -1.45 -6.51
N LEU A 34 0.52 -2.33 -7.27
CA LEU A 34 1.76 -2.07 -7.98
C LEU A 34 1.41 -1.58 -9.37
N MET A 35 1.75 -0.32 -9.64
CA MET A 35 1.31 0.41 -10.82
C MET A 35 2.47 0.66 -11.79
N SER A 36 2.15 0.74 -13.06
CA SER A 36 2.99 1.34 -14.09
C SER A 36 2.13 2.15 -15.04
N LYS A 37 2.50 3.42 -15.24
CA LYS A 37 1.79 4.34 -16.14
C LYS A 37 0.27 4.39 -15.90
N GLY A 38 -0.13 4.25 -14.66
CA GLY A 38 -1.54 4.30 -14.25
C GLY A 38 -2.31 2.99 -14.29
N GLU A 39 -1.66 1.90 -14.71
CA GLU A 39 -2.27 0.57 -14.80
C GLU A 39 -1.64 -0.41 -13.79
N LEU A 40 -2.42 -1.40 -13.34
CA LEU A 40 -1.90 -2.48 -12.49
C LEU A 40 -0.91 -3.36 -13.26
N VAL A 41 0.27 -3.56 -12.70
CA VAL A 41 1.31 -4.44 -13.26
C VAL A 41 1.10 -5.88 -12.84
N LEU A 42 0.68 -6.08 -11.59
CA LEU A 42 0.43 -7.38 -10.97
C LEU A 42 -0.91 -7.33 -10.23
N PRO A 43 -1.57 -8.48 -10.03
CA PRO A 43 -2.73 -8.55 -9.15
C PRO A 43 -2.40 -8.04 -7.75
N VAL A 44 -3.34 -7.37 -7.11
CA VAL A 44 -3.25 -7.03 -5.70
C VAL A 44 -3.33 -8.32 -4.90
N LEU A 45 -2.35 -8.56 -4.03
CA LEU A 45 -2.33 -9.74 -3.18
C LEU A 45 -3.35 -9.60 -2.06
N ASP A 46 -4.02 -10.70 -1.77
CA ASP A 46 -4.82 -10.87 -0.57
C ASP A 46 -3.87 -10.98 0.65
N TYR A 47 -4.24 -10.35 1.76
CA TYR A 47 -3.47 -10.43 3.00
C TYR A 47 -3.49 -11.83 3.64
N GLU A 48 -4.45 -12.69 3.27
CA GLU A 48 -4.49 -14.10 3.69
C GLU A 48 -3.59 -15.01 2.83
N PHE A 49 -3.01 -14.48 1.74
CA PHE A 49 -2.15 -15.26 0.87
C PHE A 49 -0.79 -15.56 1.53
N GLU A 50 -0.48 -16.84 1.69
CA GLU A 50 0.72 -17.33 2.40
C GLU A 50 2.00 -17.33 1.54
N GLY A 51 1.94 -16.83 0.29
CA GLY A 51 3.10 -16.78 -0.60
C GLY A 51 4.34 -16.11 0.01
N PRO A 52 4.22 -14.97 0.71
CA PRO A 52 5.35 -14.30 1.36
C PRO A 52 6.09 -15.15 2.39
N ASP A 53 5.42 -16.11 3.04
CA ASP A 53 6.06 -17.00 4.03
C ASP A 53 7.14 -17.90 3.42
N ARG A 54 7.11 -18.13 2.11
CA ARG A 54 8.16 -18.88 1.39
C ARG A 54 9.51 -18.20 1.42
N LEU A 55 9.55 -16.89 1.65
CA LEU A 55 10.76 -16.09 1.75
C LEU A 55 10.96 -15.50 3.15
N LYS A 56 10.27 -16.04 4.16
CA LYS A 56 10.23 -15.53 5.52
C LYS A 56 11.62 -15.35 6.13
N ASP A 57 12.49 -16.35 5.99
CA ASP A 57 13.83 -16.31 6.57
C ASP A 57 14.73 -15.29 5.86
N GLU A 58 14.65 -15.21 4.54
CA GLU A 58 15.37 -14.21 3.77
C GLU A 58 14.88 -12.79 4.12
N TYR A 59 13.56 -12.59 4.16
CA TYR A 59 12.97 -11.30 4.49
C TYR A 59 13.34 -10.83 5.90
N ASN A 60 13.36 -11.74 6.88
CA ASN A 60 13.75 -11.41 8.25
C ASN A 60 15.20 -10.93 8.40
N GLN A 61 16.08 -11.29 7.49
CA GLN A 61 17.47 -10.83 7.51
C GLN A 61 17.61 -9.38 7.02
N ILE A 62 16.68 -8.90 6.25
CA ILE A 62 16.77 -7.58 5.60
C ILE A 62 15.71 -6.57 6.09
N ARG A 63 14.63 -7.03 6.72
CA ARG A 63 13.58 -6.12 7.20
C ARG A 63 14.11 -5.17 8.27
N PRO A 64 13.57 -3.94 8.33
CA PRO A 64 13.92 -3.00 9.39
C PRO A 64 13.61 -3.56 10.79
N ALA A 65 14.38 -3.10 11.77
CA ALA A 65 14.13 -3.41 13.17
C ALA A 65 12.78 -2.85 13.63
N PHE A 66 12.15 -3.52 14.62
CA PHE A 66 10.89 -3.07 15.20
C PHE A 66 10.97 -1.62 15.72
N GLU A 67 12.08 -1.26 16.35
CA GLU A 67 12.32 0.07 16.91
C GLU A 67 12.39 1.19 15.85
N GLN A 68 12.55 0.79 14.60
CA GLN A 68 12.58 1.72 13.46
C GLN A 68 11.19 1.92 12.85
N THR A 69 10.42 0.85 12.72
CA THR A 69 9.14 0.91 12.00
C THR A 69 7.91 0.76 12.90
N GLY A 70 8.08 0.21 14.12
CA GLY A 70 6.97 -0.17 14.97
C GLY A 70 6.13 -1.33 14.42
N THR A 71 6.57 -1.97 13.32
CA THR A 71 5.85 -3.07 12.69
C THR A 71 6.26 -4.39 13.33
N PRO A 72 5.36 -5.14 13.98
CA PRO A 72 5.66 -6.47 14.49
C PRO A 72 5.88 -7.44 13.33
N ARG A 73 6.54 -8.55 13.62
CA ARG A 73 6.62 -9.65 12.67
C ARG A 73 5.23 -10.26 12.49
N MET A 74 4.82 -10.45 11.24
CA MET A 74 3.53 -11.02 10.88
C MET A 74 3.74 -12.12 9.82
N ASP A 75 2.86 -13.09 9.83
CA ASP A 75 2.87 -14.22 8.89
C ASP A 75 1.97 -13.95 7.69
N GLY A 76 2.14 -14.75 6.64
CA GLY A 76 1.37 -14.63 5.41
C GLY A 76 1.55 -13.30 4.71
N GLY A 77 0.47 -12.81 4.14
CA GLY A 77 0.38 -11.52 3.47
C GLY A 77 0.13 -10.34 4.40
N LEU A 78 0.12 -10.51 5.72
CA LEU A 78 -0.21 -9.43 6.67
C LEU A 78 0.87 -8.34 6.77
N ASN A 79 2.09 -8.60 6.28
CA ASN A 79 3.14 -7.59 6.18
C ASN A 79 3.32 -7.15 4.72
N LEU A 80 3.05 -5.88 4.44
CA LEU A 80 3.12 -5.35 3.08
C LEU A 80 4.54 -5.34 2.51
N GLY A 81 5.57 -5.08 3.33
CA GLY A 81 6.96 -5.17 2.90
C GLY A 81 7.33 -6.58 2.46
N ALA A 82 6.87 -7.60 3.19
CA ALA A 82 7.06 -9.00 2.81
C ALA A 82 6.35 -9.35 1.49
N GLN A 83 5.14 -8.81 1.25
CA GLN A 83 4.46 -8.97 -0.04
C GLN A 83 5.27 -8.35 -1.19
N ILE A 84 5.75 -7.12 -1.02
CA ILE A 84 6.56 -6.42 -2.03
C ILE A 84 7.85 -7.19 -2.30
N TYR A 85 8.53 -7.67 -1.26
CA TYR A 85 9.72 -8.49 -1.39
C TYR A 85 9.44 -9.77 -2.18
N TRP A 86 8.38 -10.50 -1.80
CA TRP A 86 7.97 -11.72 -2.48
C TRP A 86 7.66 -11.46 -3.96
N LEU A 87 6.89 -10.42 -4.27
CA LEU A 87 6.56 -10.04 -5.65
C LEU A 87 7.82 -9.71 -6.47
N SER A 88 8.78 -9.02 -5.88
CA SER A 88 10.04 -8.68 -6.56
C SER A 88 10.88 -9.92 -6.89
N ARG A 89 10.78 -10.97 -6.08
CA ARG A 89 11.53 -12.22 -6.28
C ARG A 89 10.85 -13.20 -7.22
N TYR A 90 9.54 -13.31 -7.13
CA TYR A 90 8.78 -14.28 -7.94
C TYR A 90 8.38 -13.74 -9.30
N PHE A 91 8.23 -12.42 -9.45
CA PHE A 91 7.82 -11.75 -10.68
C PHE A 91 8.78 -10.61 -11.07
N PRO A 92 10.09 -10.90 -11.22
CA PRO A 92 11.09 -9.83 -11.41
C PRO A 92 10.90 -9.06 -12.72
N GLN A 93 10.36 -9.68 -13.75
CA GLN A 93 10.14 -9.04 -15.05
C GLN A 93 8.97 -8.04 -14.98
N GLU A 94 7.86 -8.43 -14.35
CA GLU A 94 6.70 -7.58 -14.12
C GLU A 94 7.05 -6.50 -13.11
N PHE A 95 7.67 -6.88 -12.00
CA PHE A 95 8.09 -5.95 -10.95
C PHE A 95 9.02 -4.86 -11.48
N SER A 96 9.87 -5.17 -12.47
CA SER A 96 10.76 -4.19 -13.10
C SER A 96 10.05 -3.05 -13.82
N LYS A 97 8.77 -3.20 -14.11
CA LYS A 97 7.94 -2.18 -14.76
C LYS A 97 7.24 -1.26 -13.77
N VAL A 98 7.23 -1.62 -12.49
CA VAL A 98 6.56 -0.85 -11.44
C VAL A 98 7.24 0.51 -11.28
N ASP A 99 6.48 1.58 -11.40
CA ASP A 99 6.92 2.95 -11.19
C ASP A 99 6.27 3.61 -9.96
N GLN A 100 5.17 3.00 -9.45
CA GLN A 100 4.46 3.52 -8.29
C GLN A 100 3.81 2.40 -7.48
N ILE A 101 3.81 2.57 -6.15
CA ILE A 101 3.06 1.74 -5.21
C ILE A 101 1.97 2.61 -4.59
N LEU A 102 0.73 2.17 -4.70
CA LEU A 102 -0.41 2.80 -4.04
C LEU A 102 -0.98 1.84 -3.00
N PHE A 103 -1.12 2.29 -1.77
CA PHE A 103 -1.83 1.53 -0.75
C PHE A 103 -3.29 1.33 -1.15
N TRP A 104 -3.93 0.29 -0.65
CA TRP A 104 -5.22 -0.13 -1.17
C TRP A 104 -6.31 0.98 -1.13
N PRO A 105 -6.50 1.75 -0.06
CA PRO A 105 -7.46 2.85 -0.09
C PRO A 105 -7.02 3.98 -1.03
N GLN A 106 -5.70 4.24 -1.16
CA GLN A 106 -5.18 5.25 -2.07
C GLN A 106 -5.31 4.84 -3.54
N PHE A 107 -5.26 3.55 -3.85
CA PHE A 107 -5.58 3.06 -5.19
C PHE A 107 -7.01 3.40 -5.60
N TRP A 108 -7.99 3.23 -4.72
CA TRP A 108 -9.38 3.57 -5.00
C TRP A 108 -9.58 5.08 -5.08
N SER A 109 -8.93 5.85 -4.21
CA SER A 109 -8.94 7.33 -4.28
C SER A 109 -8.32 7.81 -5.60
N TYR A 110 -7.18 7.24 -6.01
CA TYR A 110 -6.55 7.52 -7.30
C TYR A 110 -7.48 7.19 -8.47
N TRP A 111 -8.10 6.01 -8.44
CA TRP A 111 -9.00 5.58 -9.50
C TRP A 111 -10.20 6.52 -9.68
N LEU A 112 -10.71 7.11 -8.60
CA LEU A 112 -11.82 8.05 -8.64
C LEU A 112 -11.40 9.47 -9.02
N SER A 113 -10.20 9.91 -8.63
CA SER A 113 -9.77 11.33 -8.72
C SER A 113 -8.62 11.58 -9.71
N GLY A 114 -7.88 10.55 -10.09
CA GLY A 114 -6.62 10.69 -10.84
C GLY A 114 -5.45 11.23 -10.02
N ILE A 115 -5.64 11.47 -8.70
CA ILE A 115 -4.60 12.04 -7.83
C ILE A 115 -3.94 10.94 -7.03
N THR A 116 -2.61 10.84 -7.16
CA THR A 116 -1.80 9.92 -6.35
C THR A 116 -1.48 10.55 -5.00
N ALA A 117 -1.55 9.73 -3.96
CA ALA A 117 -1.24 10.14 -2.60
C ALA A 117 -0.88 8.92 -1.75
N SER A 118 -0.33 9.15 -0.56
CA SER A 118 -0.07 8.14 0.46
C SER A 118 -0.74 8.53 1.77
N GLU A 119 -0.85 7.57 2.67
CA GLU A 119 -1.42 7.78 3.98
C GLU A 119 -0.49 7.16 5.03
N ILE A 120 -0.09 7.97 6.02
CA ILE A 120 0.97 7.61 6.98
C ILE A 120 0.53 6.45 7.89
N SER A 121 -0.72 6.46 8.36
CA SER A 121 -1.17 5.40 9.27
C SER A 121 -1.23 4.05 8.58
N TYR A 122 -1.56 4.03 7.28
CA TYR A 122 -1.49 2.82 6.48
C TYR A 122 -0.04 2.39 6.22
N ALA A 123 0.85 3.34 5.92
CA ALA A 123 2.27 3.08 5.69
C ALA A 123 2.96 2.56 6.95
N SER A 124 2.56 3.03 8.13
CA SER A 124 3.13 2.61 9.42
C SER A 124 2.47 1.37 10.03
N CYS A 125 1.38 0.89 9.45
CA CYS A 125 0.63 -0.26 9.99
C CYS A 125 0.98 -1.52 9.20
N HIS A 126 1.69 -2.48 9.83
CA HIS A 126 2.02 -3.79 9.27
C HIS A 126 2.74 -3.76 7.92
N SER A 127 3.55 -2.74 7.68
CA SER A 127 4.14 -2.58 6.35
C SER A 127 5.66 -2.73 6.29
N ASP A 128 6.38 -2.43 7.36
CA ASP A 128 7.84 -2.22 7.38
C ASP A 128 8.31 -1.08 6.45
N LEU A 129 7.41 -0.24 5.93
CA LEU A 129 7.75 0.77 4.93
C LEU A 129 7.96 2.17 5.49
N TRP A 130 7.59 2.42 6.73
CA TRP A 130 7.65 3.73 7.36
C TRP A 130 8.63 3.77 8.53
N ASP A 131 9.59 4.70 8.48
CA ASP A 131 10.49 4.97 9.60
C ASP A 131 9.83 5.98 10.56
N ILE A 132 9.48 5.52 11.76
CA ILE A 132 8.79 6.35 12.76
C ILE A 132 9.69 7.45 13.36
N LYS A 133 11.00 7.27 13.32
CA LYS A 133 11.98 8.23 13.85
C LYS A 133 12.31 9.31 12.82
N GLN A 134 12.54 8.90 11.57
CA GLN A 134 12.83 9.81 10.47
C GLN A 134 11.57 10.47 9.90
N LYS A 135 10.39 9.92 10.18
CA LYS A 135 9.11 10.34 9.62
C LYS A 135 9.14 10.37 8.09
N ASP A 136 9.71 9.33 7.50
CA ASP A 136 9.83 9.14 6.05
C ASP A 136 9.73 7.64 5.70
N PHE A 137 9.60 7.38 4.41
CA PHE A 137 9.60 6.01 3.92
C PHE A 137 11.00 5.39 4.04
N ILE A 138 11.01 4.10 4.40
CA ILE A 138 12.20 3.25 4.32
C ILE A 138 12.64 3.14 2.85
N ASP A 139 13.94 3.16 2.62
CA ASP A 139 14.48 2.91 1.29
C ASP A 139 14.14 1.47 0.84
N LEU A 140 13.44 1.35 -0.27
CA LEU A 140 13.07 0.06 -0.82
C LEU A 140 14.28 -0.79 -1.25
N GLU A 141 15.47 -0.19 -1.37
CA GLU A 141 16.72 -0.91 -1.67
C GLU A 141 17.05 -1.95 -0.60
N ILE A 142 16.64 -1.73 0.66
CA ILE A 142 16.86 -2.70 1.75
C ILE A 142 16.16 -4.04 1.50
N TYR A 143 15.12 -4.06 0.69
CA TYR A 143 14.42 -5.28 0.30
C TYR A 143 15.11 -6.07 -0.82
N GLY A 144 16.38 -5.72 -1.15
CA GLY A 144 17.08 -6.28 -2.31
C GLY A 144 16.46 -5.84 -3.64
N ILE A 145 15.59 -4.84 -3.59
CA ILE A 145 15.05 -4.14 -4.74
C ILE A 145 16.14 -3.21 -5.23
N SER A 146 16.97 -3.71 -6.15
CA SER A 146 18.18 -3.03 -6.61
C SER A 146 17.90 -1.61 -7.11
N LYS A 147 18.92 -0.75 -7.08
CA LYS A 147 18.95 0.59 -7.70
C LYS A 147 18.35 0.69 -9.12
N LYS A 148 18.17 -0.46 -9.79
CA LYS A 148 17.47 -0.56 -11.08
C LYS A 148 16.01 -0.09 -10.99
N TYR A 149 15.40 -0.14 -9.81
CA TYR A 149 14.01 0.29 -9.55
C TYR A 149 13.92 1.68 -8.88
N LYS A 150 14.92 2.54 -9.06
CA LYS A 150 14.97 3.92 -8.54
C LYS A 150 13.76 4.80 -8.88
N THR A 151 12.87 4.31 -9.70
CA THR A 151 11.68 5.03 -10.15
C THR A 151 10.41 4.67 -9.38
N ILE A 152 10.46 3.65 -8.49
CA ILE A 152 9.29 3.34 -7.68
C ILE A 152 9.07 4.47 -6.68
N LYS A 153 7.95 5.12 -6.82
CA LYS A 153 7.53 6.21 -5.93
C LYS A 153 6.41 5.73 -5.04
N ILE A 154 6.58 5.94 -3.75
CA ILE A 154 5.47 6.06 -2.83
C ILE A 154 5.27 7.57 -2.68
N ASP A 155 4.11 8.07 -3.07
CA ASP A 155 3.89 9.51 -3.11
C ASP A 155 3.97 10.09 -1.69
N LYS A 156 4.80 11.11 -1.50
CA LYS A 156 4.93 11.83 -0.22
C LYS A 156 3.79 12.85 0.01
N LYS A 157 2.87 12.96 -0.93
CA LYS A 157 1.68 13.77 -0.77
C LYS A 157 0.67 13.00 0.09
N PHE A 158 0.54 13.39 1.34
CA PHE A 158 -0.33 12.73 2.30
C PHE A 158 -1.79 13.16 2.14
N VAL A 159 -2.67 12.18 2.13
CA VAL A 159 -4.12 12.36 2.27
C VAL A 159 -4.54 11.56 3.51
N TYR A 160 -5.22 12.22 4.42
CA TYR A 160 -5.75 11.56 5.61
C TYR A 160 -6.90 10.63 5.19
N CYS A 161 -6.65 9.32 5.20
CA CYS A 161 -7.67 8.29 5.15
C CYS A 161 -7.82 7.70 6.55
N PHE A 162 -9.00 7.77 7.13
CA PHE A 162 -9.25 7.02 8.36
C PHE A 162 -9.27 5.53 8.03
N ALA A 163 -8.18 4.82 8.33
CA ALA A 163 -8.24 3.39 8.46
C ALA A 163 -9.03 3.06 9.73
N TRP A 164 -10.10 2.34 9.61
CA TRP A 164 -10.93 1.95 10.75
C TRP A 164 -10.10 1.08 11.70
N ASN A 165 -10.09 1.48 12.99
CA ASN A 165 -9.53 0.74 14.13
C ASN A 165 -8.00 0.75 14.33
N CYS A 166 -7.28 1.77 13.93
CA CYS A 166 -5.92 1.95 14.44
C CYS A 166 -5.89 3.03 15.53
N ASN A 167 -5.65 2.62 16.77
CA ASN A 167 -5.44 3.54 17.91
C ASN A 167 -4.23 4.48 17.74
N ALA A 168 -3.47 4.34 16.65
CA ALA A 168 -2.32 5.19 16.35
C ALA A 168 -2.70 6.55 15.72
N CYS A 169 -3.94 6.73 15.25
CA CYS A 169 -4.38 7.98 14.63
C CYS A 169 -4.61 9.13 15.60
N SER A 170 -4.55 8.90 16.92
CA SER A 170 -4.71 9.95 17.96
C SER A 170 -3.46 10.81 18.16
N PHE A 171 -2.33 10.49 17.53
CA PHE A 171 -1.03 11.15 17.76
C PHE A 171 -0.60 12.14 16.66
N ILE A 172 -1.41 12.34 15.64
CA ILE A 172 -1.10 13.28 14.56
C ILE A 172 -2.07 14.47 14.65
N LYS A 173 -2.02 15.19 15.75
CA LYS A 173 -2.41 16.60 15.85
C LYS A 173 -1.15 17.36 16.25
N ASP A 174 -0.74 18.26 15.40
CA ASP A 174 0.35 19.24 15.40
C ASP A 174 1.49 18.91 14.45
#